data_1f96b2a1da176b0d79e5807f80f343d3
#
_entry.id   1f96b2a1da176b0d79e5807f80f343d3
#
_cell.length_a   1.000
_cell.length_b   1.000
_cell.length_c   1.000
_cell.angle_alpha   90.00
_cell.angle_beta   90.00
_cell.angle_gamma   90.00
#
_symmetry.space_group_name_H-M   'P 1'
#
loop_
_entity.id
_entity.type
_entity.pdbx_description
1 polymer ?
#
loop_
_entity_poly.entity_id
_entity_poly.type
_entity_poly.pdbx_seq_one_letter_code
_entity_poly.pdbx_strand_id
1 'polypeptide(L)'
;MSTSTSRSDHRLCDRDRELILATQGGLPLVPDPWAELGRQLAMPADEVLARFQRMQQNGVIRRVAAVPDHYRLGYRFNGMTVWDVRDEAITELGEKVGELPFVSHCYRRPRHLPYWSYTLFAMVHGTSRDEVENKAQQIRELLGASCSGHTILYSSAILKKTGLRLRK
;
A
#
# COMPACT_ATOMS: atom_id res chain seq x y z
N MET A 1 -22.12 1.21 -19.53
CA MET A 1 -21.41 0.21 -20.35
C MET A 1 -20.26 -0.34 -19.52
N SER A 2 -20.44 -1.51 -18.92
CA SER A 2 -19.43 -2.15 -18.06
C SER A 2 -18.36 -2.77 -18.93
N THR A 3 -17.16 -2.19 -18.92
CA THR A 3 -15.98 -2.83 -19.50
C THR A 3 -15.52 -3.93 -18.55
N SER A 4 -15.97 -5.14 -18.83
CA SER A 4 -15.41 -6.36 -18.23
C SER A 4 -13.96 -6.49 -18.71
N THR A 5 -13.00 -6.04 -17.91
CA THR A 5 -11.59 -6.32 -18.13
C THR A 5 -11.40 -7.81 -17.84
N SER A 6 -11.32 -8.61 -18.88
CA SER A 6 -10.94 -10.01 -18.84
C SER A 6 -9.62 -10.13 -18.07
N ARG A 7 -9.68 -10.61 -16.82
CA ARG A 7 -8.49 -11.09 -16.11
C ARG A 7 -8.01 -12.33 -16.86
N SER A 8 -7.04 -12.14 -17.77
CA SER A 8 -6.32 -13.26 -18.36
C SER A 8 -5.75 -14.10 -17.21
N ASP A 9 -6.05 -15.39 -17.23
CA ASP A 9 -5.61 -16.38 -16.24
C ASP A 9 -4.08 -16.58 -16.40
N HIS A 10 -3.30 -15.62 -15.88
CA HIS A 10 -1.84 -15.68 -15.90
C HIS A 10 -1.36 -16.60 -14.78
N ARG A 11 -1.48 -17.91 -15.01
CA ARG A 11 -0.86 -18.89 -14.12
C ARG A 11 0.65 -18.65 -14.10
N LEU A 12 1.15 -18.33 -12.89
CA LEU A 12 2.58 -18.30 -12.61
C LEU A 12 3.15 -19.70 -12.87
N CYS A 13 4.18 -19.78 -13.71
CA CYS A 13 4.94 -21.02 -13.80
C CYS A 13 5.86 -21.18 -12.58
N ASP A 14 6.36 -22.39 -12.35
CA ASP A 14 7.21 -22.69 -11.19
C ASP A 14 8.44 -21.78 -11.11
N ARG A 15 9.07 -21.48 -12.23
CA ARG A 15 10.22 -20.57 -12.31
C ARG A 15 9.87 -19.13 -11.92
N ASP A 16 8.69 -18.63 -12.30
CA ASP A 16 8.22 -17.31 -11.88
C ASP A 16 7.96 -17.30 -10.37
N ARG A 17 7.40 -18.38 -9.83
CA ARG A 17 7.18 -18.57 -8.41
C ARG A 17 8.49 -18.61 -7.62
N GLU A 18 9.52 -19.31 -8.11
CA GLU A 18 10.85 -19.35 -7.52
C GLU A 18 11.48 -17.95 -7.45
N LEU A 19 11.37 -17.17 -8.54
CA LEU A 19 11.83 -15.78 -8.58
C LEU A 19 11.13 -14.89 -7.55
N ILE A 20 9.81 -14.99 -7.42
CA ILE A 20 9.06 -14.25 -6.41
C ILE A 20 9.50 -14.66 -5.00
N LEU A 21 9.64 -15.96 -4.73
CA LEU A 21 10.10 -16.47 -3.43
C LEU A 21 11.49 -15.95 -3.08
N ALA A 22 12.42 -15.93 -4.04
CA ALA A 22 13.79 -15.44 -3.84
C ALA A 22 13.85 -13.92 -3.61
N THR A 23 12.90 -13.15 -4.17
CA THR A 23 12.93 -11.68 -4.17
C THR A 23 11.90 -11.01 -3.28
N GLN A 24 10.98 -11.76 -2.69
CA GLN A 24 9.97 -11.17 -1.79
C GLN A 24 10.56 -10.53 -0.52
N GLY A 25 11.82 -10.77 -0.20
CA GLY A 25 12.60 -10.11 0.84
C GLY A 25 13.32 -8.85 0.40
N GLY A 26 13.36 -8.61 -0.90
CA GLY A 26 14.12 -7.57 -1.59
C GLY A 26 15.03 -8.16 -2.65
N LEU A 27 15.48 -7.32 -3.58
CA LEU A 27 16.54 -7.68 -4.53
C LEU A 27 17.90 -7.77 -3.80
N PRO A 28 18.83 -8.62 -4.26
CA PRO A 28 20.21 -8.58 -3.78
C PRO A 28 20.83 -7.18 -3.94
N LEU A 29 21.47 -6.66 -2.88
CA LEU A 29 22.12 -5.35 -2.89
C LEU A 29 23.55 -5.47 -3.44
N VAL A 30 23.67 -5.82 -4.70
CA VAL A 30 24.92 -6.00 -5.45
C VAL A 30 24.86 -5.21 -6.76
N PRO A 31 26.00 -4.95 -7.44
CA PRO A 31 26.00 -4.18 -8.69
C PRO A 31 25.14 -4.78 -9.80
N ASP A 32 25.05 -6.11 -9.90
CA ASP A 32 24.18 -6.82 -10.83
C ASP A 32 23.27 -7.81 -10.09
N PRO A 33 22.09 -7.35 -9.64
CA PRO A 33 21.16 -8.19 -8.91
C PRO A 33 20.53 -9.29 -9.78
N TRP A 34 20.46 -9.11 -11.08
CA TRP A 34 19.87 -10.07 -12.00
C TRP A 34 20.79 -11.27 -12.23
N ALA A 35 22.09 -11.00 -12.41
CA ALA A 35 23.11 -12.05 -12.47
C ALA A 35 23.18 -12.85 -11.16
N GLU A 36 23.11 -12.17 -10.02
CA GLU A 36 23.16 -12.83 -8.71
C GLU A 36 21.92 -13.73 -8.50
N LEU A 37 20.73 -13.27 -8.85
CA LEU A 37 19.51 -14.09 -8.82
C LEU A 37 19.60 -15.27 -9.79
N GLY A 38 20.14 -15.04 -10.98
CA GLY A 38 20.39 -16.09 -11.95
C GLY A 38 21.30 -17.18 -11.40
N ARG A 39 22.38 -16.80 -10.72
CA ARG A 39 23.29 -17.74 -10.05
C ARG A 39 22.58 -18.55 -8.96
N GLN A 40 21.75 -17.90 -8.13
CA GLN A 40 21.01 -18.56 -7.04
C GLN A 40 19.97 -19.55 -7.54
N LEU A 41 19.34 -19.27 -8.68
CA LEU A 41 18.23 -20.06 -9.22
C LEU A 41 18.60 -20.93 -10.42
N ALA A 42 19.90 -21.00 -10.75
CA ALA A 42 20.40 -21.70 -11.95
C ALA A 42 19.64 -21.27 -13.21
N MET A 43 19.61 -19.95 -13.46
CA MET A 43 18.88 -19.30 -14.55
C MET A 43 19.77 -18.22 -15.20
N PRO A 44 19.80 -18.06 -16.53
CA PRO A 44 20.49 -16.94 -17.16
C PRO A 44 19.97 -15.59 -16.68
N ALA A 45 20.84 -14.58 -16.54
CA ALA A 45 20.49 -13.26 -16.02
C ALA A 45 19.47 -12.54 -16.92
N ASP A 46 19.59 -12.68 -18.22
CA ASP A 46 18.65 -12.15 -19.20
C ASP A 46 17.25 -12.80 -19.09
N GLU A 47 17.19 -14.10 -18.82
CA GLU A 47 15.94 -14.79 -18.54
C GLU A 47 15.30 -14.27 -17.25
N VAL A 48 16.08 -14.07 -16.19
CA VAL A 48 15.59 -13.48 -14.92
C VAL A 48 14.95 -12.13 -15.19
N LEU A 49 15.65 -11.23 -15.89
CA LEU A 49 15.14 -9.89 -16.20
C LEU A 49 13.88 -9.95 -17.09
N ALA A 50 13.88 -10.78 -18.13
CA ALA A 50 12.73 -10.93 -19.03
C ALA A 50 11.49 -11.44 -18.27
N ARG A 51 11.65 -12.37 -17.32
CA ARG A 51 10.57 -12.87 -16.47
C ARG A 51 10.01 -11.78 -15.55
N PHE A 52 10.87 -10.97 -14.93
CA PHE A 52 10.46 -9.83 -14.12
C PHE A 52 9.66 -8.82 -14.93
N GLN A 53 10.14 -8.43 -16.11
CA GLN A 53 9.46 -7.51 -17.00
C GLN A 53 8.07 -8.03 -17.41
N ARG A 54 7.98 -9.31 -17.78
CA ARG A 54 6.70 -9.97 -18.13
C ARG A 54 5.74 -9.98 -16.93
N MET A 55 6.20 -10.33 -15.75
CA MET A 55 5.37 -10.32 -14.54
C MET A 55 4.90 -8.91 -14.18
N GLN A 56 5.69 -7.88 -14.45
CA GLN A 56 5.30 -6.48 -14.26
C GLN A 56 4.26 -6.05 -15.30
N GLN A 57 4.46 -6.36 -16.58
CA GLN A 57 3.50 -6.07 -17.66
C GLN A 57 2.14 -6.73 -17.42
N ASN A 58 2.14 -7.94 -16.88
CA ASN A 58 0.93 -8.71 -16.58
C ASN A 58 0.31 -8.37 -15.20
N GLY A 59 0.88 -7.40 -14.47
CA GLY A 59 0.36 -6.95 -13.17
C GLY A 59 0.60 -7.91 -12.00
N VAL A 60 1.33 -9.02 -12.19
CA VAL A 60 1.76 -9.94 -11.11
C VAL A 60 2.72 -9.22 -10.16
N ILE A 61 3.68 -8.49 -10.73
CA ILE A 61 4.53 -7.54 -9.99
C ILE A 61 4.03 -6.14 -10.30
N ARG A 62 3.49 -5.47 -9.30
CA ARG A 62 2.96 -4.11 -9.48
C ARG A 62 4.07 -3.11 -9.79
N ARG A 63 5.19 -3.20 -9.09
CA ARG A 63 6.39 -2.36 -9.28
C ARG A 63 7.60 -2.97 -8.57
N VAL A 64 8.77 -2.60 -9.04
CA VAL A 64 10.03 -2.72 -8.31
C VAL A 64 10.39 -1.33 -7.79
N ALA A 65 10.57 -1.18 -6.48
CA ALA A 65 10.83 0.11 -5.86
C ALA A 65 11.66 -0.04 -4.59
N ALA A 66 12.41 1.00 -4.26
CA ALA A 66 12.99 1.12 -2.93
C ALA A 66 11.88 1.36 -1.89
N VAL A 67 12.01 0.71 -0.72
CA VAL A 67 11.13 0.92 0.42
C VAL A 67 11.95 1.54 1.55
N PRO A 68 12.09 2.87 1.60
CA PRO A 68 12.88 3.53 2.63
C PRO A 68 12.23 3.39 4.01
N ASP A 69 13.06 3.39 5.03
CA ASP A 69 12.59 3.49 6.40
C ASP A 69 12.19 4.95 6.68
N HIS A 70 10.90 5.24 6.66
CA HIS A 70 10.37 6.58 6.84
C HIS A 70 10.67 7.17 8.23
N TYR A 71 10.88 6.35 9.26
CA TYR A 71 11.31 6.83 10.56
C TYR A 71 12.73 7.42 10.51
N ARG A 72 13.62 6.78 9.73
CA ARG A 72 14.99 7.31 9.49
C ARG A 72 14.98 8.57 8.63
N LEU A 73 13.94 8.75 7.81
CA LEU A 73 13.72 9.97 7.04
C LEU A 73 13.04 11.10 7.86
N GLY A 74 12.79 10.87 9.16
CA GLY A 74 12.20 11.86 10.05
C GLY A 74 10.68 11.81 10.16
N TYR A 75 9.98 11.01 9.37
CA TYR A 75 8.52 10.83 9.45
C TYR A 75 8.16 9.90 10.61
N ARG A 76 8.20 10.44 11.83
CA ARG A 76 8.00 9.68 13.06
C ARG A 76 6.54 9.58 13.50
N PHE A 77 5.68 10.46 12.99
CA PHE A 77 4.27 10.52 13.34
C PHE A 77 3.43 9.90 12.22
N ASN A 78 2.90 8.73 12.50
CA ASN A 78 2.01 8.00 11.60
C ASN A 78 0.62 7.98 12.22
N GLY A 79 -0.32 8.68 11.60
CA GLY A 79 -1.70 8.77 12.03
C GLY A 79 -2.63 8.02 11.09
N MET A 80 -3.31 6.99 11.60
CA MET A 80 -4.49 6.47 10.94
C MET A 80 -5.66 7.37 11.33
N THR A 81 -6.05 8.27 10.44
CA THR A 81 -7.24 9.10 10.63
C THR A 81 -8.48 8.29 10.31
N VAL A 82 -9.47 8.29 11.19
CA VAL A 82 -10.71 7.51 11.06
C VAL A 82 -11.90 8.45 11.14
N TRP A 83 -12.86 8.26 10.22
CA TRP A 83 -13.91 9.22 9.92
C TRP A 83 -15.26 8.51 9.88
N ASP A 84 -16.25 9.05 10.58
CA ASP A 84 -17.65 8.63 10.47
C ASP A 84 -18.31 9.40 9.32
N VAL A 85 -18.25 8.85 8.13
CA VAL A 85 -18.79 9.43 6.90
C VAL A 85 -20.12 8.77 6.56
N ARG A 86 -21.10 9.54 6.13
CA ARG A 86 -22.41 9.03 5.69
C ARG A 86 -22.27 8.08 4.51
N ASP A 87 -23.05 7.00 4.51
CA ASP A 87 -22.92 5.91 3.53
C ASP A 87 -23.17 6.34 2.08
N GLU A 88 -24.02 7.34 1.87
CA GLU A 88 -24.34 7.88 0.56
C GLU A 88 -23.16 8.66 -0.06
N ALA A 89 -22.34 9.29 0.78
CA ALA A 89 -21.24 10.14 0.35
C ALA A 89 -19.86 9.44 0.36
N ILE A 90 -19.75 8.28 1.02
CA ILE A 90 -18.45 7.67 1.33
C ILE A 90 -17.65 7.27 0.09
N THR A 91 -18.29 6.85 -0.99
CA THR A 91 -17.58 6.42 -2.20
C THR A 91 -16.91 7.61 -2.87
N GLU A 92 -17.66 8.67 -3.16
CA GLU A 92 -17.13 9.87 -3.79
C GLU A 92 -16.11 10.58 -2.91
N LEU A 93 -16.43 10.79 -1.62
CA LEU A 93 -15.53 11.48 -0.70
C LEU A 93 -14.29 10.64 -0.38
N GLY A 94 -14.42 9.32 -0.33
CA GLY A 94 -13.30 8.41 -0.13
C GLY A 94 -12.29 8.43 -1.29
N GLU A 95 -12.77 8.54 -2.53
CA GLU A 95 -11.93 8.74 -3.71
C GLU A 95 -11.17 10.07 -3.63
N LYS A 96 -11.87 11.17 -3.34
CA LYS A 96 -11.27 12.50 -3.17
C LYS A 96 -10.21 12.53 -2.06
N VAL A 97 -10.46 11.87 -0.92
CA VAL A 97 -9.47 11.75 0.17
C VAL A 97 -8.28 10.91 -0.27
N GLY A 98 -8.52 9.83 -1.02
CA GLY A 98 -7.47 8.96 -1.55
C GLY A 98 -6.55 9.65 -2.56
N GLU A 99 -7.02 10.68 -3.26
CA GLU A 99 -6.25 11.48 -4.22
C GLU A 99 -5.36 12.56 -3.55
N LEU A 100 -5.55 12.83 -2.26
CA LEU A 100 -4.72 13.80 -1.55
C LEU A 100 -3.26 13.34 -1.51
N PRO A 101 -2.29 14.17 -1.91
CA PRO A 101 -0.89 13.76 -2.10
C PRO A 101 -0.20 13.31 -0.81
N PHE A 102 -0.71 13.69 0.35
CA PHE A 102 -0.20 13.31 1.66
C PHE A 102 -0.89 12.07 2.27
N VAL A 103 -1.90 11.51 1.58
CA VAL A 103 -2.58 10.27 1.99
C VAL A 103 -1.92 9.09 1.31
N SER A 104 -1.32 8.20 2.09
CA SER A 104 -0.62 7.02 1.54
C SER A 104 -1.54 5.82 1.30
N HIS A 105 -2.61 5.71 2.08
CA HIS A 105 -3.60 4.64 2.02
C HIS A 105 -4.97 5.19 2.41
N CYS A 106 -6.01 4.80 1.69
CA CYS A 106 -7.38 5.14 1.99
C CYS A 106 -8.26 3.90 1.87
N TYR A 107 -9.10 3.62 2.88
CA TYR A 107 -9.94 2.43 2.93
C TYR A 107 -11.34 2.75 3.41
N ARG A 108 -12.34 2.06 2.84
CA ARG A 108 -13.68 1.95 3.41
C ARG A 108 -13.79 0.65 4.19
N ARG A 109 -14.43 0.71 5.37
CA ARG A 109 -14.76 -0.46 6.19
C ARG A 109 -16.20 -0.34 6.73
N PRO A 110 -16.89 -1.47 7.01
CA PRO A 110 -18.21 -1.43 7.60
C PRO A 110 -18.16 -0.90 9.04
N ARG A 111 -19.25 -0.29 9.49
CA ARG A 111 -19.46 0.05 10.90
C ARG A 111 -19.67 -1.21 11.74
N HIS A 112 -19.35 -1.12 13.02
CA HIS A 112 -19.65 -2.13 14.03
C HIS A 112 -20.32 -1.44 15.23
N LEU A 113 -21.54 -0.96 15.02
CA LEU A 113 -22.31 -0.29 16.09
C LEU A 113 -22.66 -1.24 17.24
N PRO A 114 -22.73 -0.75 18.48
CA PRO A 114 -22.50 0.65 18.89
C PRO A 114 -21.03 1.01 19.11
N TYR A 115 -20.09 0.08 18.97
CA TYR A 115 -18.70 0.23 19.42
C TYR A 115 -17.81 1.00 18.46
N TRP A 116 -18.13 0.95 17.15
CA TRP A 116 -17.27 1.51 16.10
C TRP A 116 -18.10 2.09 14.96
N SER A 117 -18.14 3.43 14.87
CA SER A 117 -18.93 4.15 13.88
C SER A 117 -18.15 4.52 12.61
N TYR A 118 -16.83 4.50 12.66
CA TYR A 118 -15.98 4.99 11.58
C TYR A 118 -16.01 4.08 10.35
N THR A 119 -16.14 4.69 9.17
CA THR A 119 -16.27 4.00 7.88
C THR A 119 -15.15 4.31 6.90
N LEU A 120 -14.51 5.49 7.00
CA LEU A 120 -13.40 5.89 6.15
C LEU A 120 -12.12 5.97 6.98
N PHE A 121 -11.03 5.44 6.42
CA PHE A 121 -9.72 5.33 7.04
C PHE A 121 -8.68 5.90 6.09
N ALA A 122 -7.93 6.90 6.51
CA ALA A 122 -6.86 7.51 5.72
C ALA A 122 -5.57 7.58 6.52
N MET A 123 -4.49 6.98 5.97
CA MET A 123 -3.18 7.01 6.60
C MET A 123 -2.42 8.26 6.18
N VAL A 124 -2.00 9.05 7.15
CA VAL A 124 -1.19 10.24 6.98
C VAL A 124 0.11 10.11 7.76
N HIS A 125 1.16 10.78 7.27
CA HIS A 125 2.49 10.76 7.86
C HIS A 125 2.97 12.19 8.09
N GLY A 126 3.74 12.42 9.15
CA GLY A 126 4.32 13.71 9.46
C GLY A 126 5.63 13.61 10.22
N THR A 127 6.38 14.71 10.22
CA THR A 127 7.59 14.89 11.03
C THR A 127 7.25 15.37 12.44
N SER A 128 6.06 15.96 12.60
CA SER A 128 5.50 16.39 13.88
C SER A 128 4.03 15.96 14.02
N ARG A 129 3.51 16.04 15.24
CA ARG A 129 2.10 15.79 15.53
C ARG A 129 1.22 16.86 14.90
N ASP A 130 1.63 18.12 14.97
CA ASP A 130 0.90 19.24 14.40
C ASP A 130 0.76 19.11 12.88
N GLU A 131 1.78 18.59 12.20
CA GLU A 131 1.71 18.30 10.77
C GLU A 131 0.62 17.27 10.44
N VAL A 132 0.54 16.19 11.23
CA VAL A 132 -0.51 15.16 11.06
C VAL A 132 -1.90 15.74 11.35
N GLU A 133 -2.03 16.56 12.39
CA GLU A 133 -3.30 17.21 12.77
C GLU A 133 -3.74 18.22 11.69
N ASN A 134 -2.81 18.99 11.13
CA ASN A 134 -3.10 19.91 10.01
C ASN A 134 -3.57 19.16 8.74
N LYS A 135 -2.96 18.01 8.42
CA LYS A 135 -3.40 17.14 7.33
C LYS A 135 -4.79 16.55 7.61
N ALA A 136 -5.05 16.13 8.84
CA ALA A 136 -6.37 15.66 9.24
C ALA A 136 -7.42 16.77 9.13
N GLN A 137 -7.08 18.02 9.49
CA GLN A 137 -7.97 19.16 9.33
C GLN A 137 -8.35 19.40 7.86
N GLN A 138 -7.42 19.28 6.92
CA GLN A 138 -7.71 19.36 5.48
C GLN A 138 -8.68 18.27 5.02
N ILE A 139 -8.51 17.04 5.52
CA ILE A 139 -9.47 15.95 5.24
C ILE A 139 -10.83 16.29 5.85
N ARG A 140 -10.89 16.84 7.07
CA ARG A 140 -12.11 17.25 7.73
C ARG A 140 -12.89 18.31 6.93
N GLU A 141 -12.19 19.28 6.38
CA GLU A 141 -12.77 20.33 5.54
C GLU A 141 -13.33 19.76 4.23
N LEU A 142 -12.59 18.84 3.59
CA LEU A 142 -13.05 18.14 2.39
C LEU A 142 -14.31 17.32 2.64
N LEU A 143 -14.39 16.61 3.78
CA LEU A 143 -15.55 15.79 4.15
C LEU A 143 -16.76 16.62 4.56
N GLY A 144 -16.55 17.83 5.10
CA GLY A 144 -17.58 18.80 5.45
C GLY A 144 -18.68 18.23 6.33
N ALA A 145 -19.93 18.57 6.01
CA ALA A 145 -21.11 18.13 6.75
C ALA A 145 -21.44 16.63 6.59
N SER A 146 -20.74 15.91 5.71
CA SER A 146 -20.93 14.46 5.53
C SER A 146 -20.18 13.63 6.59
N CYS A 147 -19.37 14.26 7.43
CA CYS A 147 -18.61 13.61 8.49
C CYS A 147 -19.16 13.99 9.87
N SER A 148 -19.67 13.01 10.61
CA SER A 148 -20.25 13.18 11.95
C SER A 148 -19.21 13.20 13.07
N GLY A 149 -18.06 12.57 12.87
CA GLY A 149 -16.99 12.49 13.86
C GLY A 149 -15.70 11.89 13.28
N HIS A 150 -14.60 12.16 13.97
CA HIS A 150 -13.30 11.59 13.59
C HIS A 150 -12.37 11.49 14.79
N THR A 151 -11.34 10.69 14.64
CA THR A 151 -10.19 10.65 15.53
C THR A 151 -8.92 10.25 14.80
N ILE A 152 -7.76 10.39 15.44
CA ILE A 152 -6.47 10.00 14.90
C ILE A 152 -5.87 8.93 15.80
N LEU A 153 -5.60 7.77 15.21
CA LEU A 153 -4.94 6.67 15.89
C LEU A 153 -3.45 6.71 15.57
N TYR A 154 -2.64 7.15 16.50
CA TYR A 154 -1.19 7.21 16.32
C TYR A 154 -0.53 5.84 16.57
N SER A 155 0.44 5.48 15.73
CA SER A 155 1.26 4.30 15.96
C SER A 155 2.19 4.53 17.13
N SER A 156 2.10 3.67 18.14
CA SER A 156 2.98 3.69 19.33
C SER A 156 4.18 2.74 19.19
N ALA A 157 4.00 1.61 18.46
CA ALA A 157 5.05 0.63 18.24
C ALA A 157 4.80 -0.14 16.93
N ILE A 158 5.88 -0.53 16.26
CA ILE A 158 5.81 -1.43 15.12
C ILE A 158 5.98 -2.86 15.63
N LEU A 159 4.92 -3.65 15.58
CA LEU A 159 4.98 -5.05 15.97
C LEU A 159 5.41 -5.94 14.80
N LYS A 160 4.98 -5.60 13.57
CA LYS A 160 5.37 -6.29 12.34
C LYS A 160 5.18 -5.37 11.13
N LYS A 161 6.15 -5.34 10.23
CA LYS A 161 6.10 -4.59 8.97
C LYS A 161 6.53 -5.48 7.81
N THR A 162 5.64 -6.34 7.36
CA THR A 162 5.88 -7.20 6.19
C THR A 162 4.63 -7.27 5.34
N GLY A 163 4.80 -7.29 4.01
CA GLY A 163 3.71 -7.61 3.08
C GLY A 163 3.33 -9.09 3.10
N LEU A 164 2.31 -9.46 2.31
CA LEU A 164 1.98 -10.85 2.05
C LEU A 164 3.22 -11.56 1.48
N ARG A 165 3.50 -12.75 1.98
CA ARG A 165 4.59 -13.59 1.49
C ARG A 165 4.06 -14.92 1.02
N LEU A 166 4.54 -15.36 -0.15
CA LEU A 166 4.32 -16.72 -0.62
C LEU A 166 5.07 -17.68 0.30
N ARG A 167 4.48 -18.86 0.49
CA ARG A 167 5.11 -19.99 1.17
C ARG A 167 5.56 -21.02 0.12
N LYS A 168 6.63 -21.73 0.45
CA LYS A 168 7.09 -22.88 -0.34
C LYS A 168 6.01 -23.95 -0.41
#